data_a0b3b7f03a6f8231c9ce136313fd7636
#
_entry.id   a0b3b7f03a6f8231c9ce136313fd7636
#
_cell.length_a   1.000
_cell.length_b   1.000
_cell.length_c   1.000
_cell.angle_alpha   90.00
_cell.angle_beta   90.00
_cell.angle_gamma   90.00
#
_symmetry.space_group_name_H-M   'P 1'
#
loop_
_entity.id
_entity.type
_entity.pdbx_description
1 polymer ?
#
loop_
_entity_poly.entity_id
_entity_poly.type
_entity_poly.pdbx_seq_one_letter_code
_entity_poly.pdbx_strand_id
1 'polypeptide(L)'
;MCFAQIQPRHGAKEVIMKRIGVVGIVLRGDKAIAVEMQKVLSDFADIIIGRMGVPREEANAIALIVEGTQERISALTGKLGRFESLHIKSAITSFEV
;
A
#
# COMPACT_ATOMS: atom_id res chain seq x y z
N MET A 1 16.18 0.75 -1.26
CA MET A 1 16.30 1.70 -0.16
C MET A 1 14.94 2.02 0.41
N CYS A 2 14.81 1.94 1.69
CA CYS A 2 13.54 2.22 2.36
C CYS A 2 13.42 3.71 2.64
N PHE A 3 12.31 4.26 2.27
CA PHE A 3 12.04 5.66 2.54
C PHE A 3 10.70 5.76 3.26
N ALA A 4 10.73 6.19 4.49
CA ALA A 4 9.53 6.33 5.29
C ALA A 4 9.22 7.81 5.45
N GLN A 5 8.01 8.17 5.11
CA GLN A 5 7.50 9.51 5.29
C GLN A 5 6.55 9.49 6.47
N ILE A 6 6.92 10.22 7.49
CA ILE A 6 6.12 10.29 8.70
C ILE A 6 5.23 11.52 8.62
N GLN A 7 3.95 11.30 8.67
CA GLN A 7 2.99 12.40 8.70
C GLN A 7 2.66 12.75 10.13
N PRO A 8 2.69 14.03 10.48
CA PRO A 8 2.36 14.43 11.84
C PRO A 8 0.90 14.13 12.11
N ARG A 9 0.65 13.65 13.31
CA ARG A 9 -0.69 13.46 13.76
C ARG A 9 -1.21 14.75 14.32
N HIS A 10 -2.26 15.19 13.75
CA HIS A 10 -3.00 16.26 14.38
C HIS A 10 -3.87 15.61 15.43
N GLY A 11 -3.92 16.19 16.59
CA GLY A 11 -4.73 15.69 17.68
C GLY A 11 -6.18 15.76 17.30
N ALA A 12 -6.57 14.88 16.43
CA ALA A 12 -7.94 14.80 16.00
C ALA A 12 -8.79 14.37 17.17
N LYS A 13 -9.83 15.11 17.38
CA LYS A 13 -10.80 14.76 18.41
C LYS A 13 -11.73 13.68 17.92
N GLU A 14 -11.65 13.35 16.66
CA GLU A 14 -12.48 12.33 16.07
C GLU A 14 -11.92 10.97 16.38
N VAL A 15 -12.80 10.07 16.75
CA VAL A 15 -12.42 8.69 16.95
C VAL A 15 -12.44 8.00 15.60
N ILE A 16 -11.36 8.17 14.86
CA ILE A 16 -11.19 7.47 13.61
C ILE A 16 -10.31 6.26 13.88
N MET A 17 -10.89 5.09 13.71
CA MET A 17 -10.19 3.84 13.94
C MET A 17 -9.28 3.55 12.75
N LYS A 18 -8.00 3.77 12.93
CA LYS A 18 -7.01 3.48 11.92
C LYS A 18 -6.20 2.26 12.31
N ARG A 19 -5.85 1.48 11.34
CA ARG A 19 -5.03 0.29 11.52
C ARG A 19 -3.77 0.41 10.71
N ILE A 20 -2.74 -0.25 11.18
CA ILE A 20 -1.47 -0.32 10.46
C ILE A 20 -1.37 -1.70 9.83
N GLY A 21 -0.99 -1.73 8.57
CA GLY A 21 -0.82 -2.98 7.87
C GLY A 21 0.33 -2.93 6.89
N VAL A 22 0.65 -4.09 6.36
CA VAL A 22 1.70 -4.25 5.35
C VAL A 22 1.08 -4.91 4.13
N VAL A 23 1.35 -4.33 2.97
CA VAL A 23 0.89 -4.89 1.70
C VAL A 23 2.11 -5.27 0.89
N GLY A 24 2.23 -6.54 0.54
CA GLY A 24 3.30 -7.03 -0.30
C GLY A 24 2.79 -7.23 -1.73
N ILE A 25 3.54 -6.73 -2.69
CA ILE A 25 3.17 -6.81 -4.10
C ILE A 25 4.35 -7.37 -4.87
N VAL A 26 4.08 -8.34 -5.74
CA VAL A 26 5.07 -8.80 -6.70
C VAL A 26 4.47 -8.57 -8.08
N LEU A 27 5.15 -7.73 -8.86
CA LEU A 27 4.74 -7.41 -10.22
C LEU A 27 5.69 -8.06 -11.21
N ARG A 28 5.11 -8.81 -12.11
CA ARG A 28 5.86 -9.53 -13.14
C ARG A 28 5.84 -8.75 -14.45
N GLY A 29 6.96 -8.17 -14.79
CA GLY A 29 7.40 -7.81 -16.12
C GLY A 29 6.60 -6.94 -17.06
N ASP A 30 5.48 -6.35 -16.68
CA ASP A 30 4.68 -5.57 -17.61
C ASP A 30 4.71 -4.09 -17.24
N LYS A 31 5.32 -3.29 -18.12
CA LYS A 31 5.43 -1.86 -17.88
C LYS A 31 4.09 -1.15 -17.85
N ALA A 32 3.15 -1.60 -18.67
CA ALA A 32 1.82 -0.99 -18.72
C ALA A 32 1.10 -1.20 -17.40
N ILE A 33 1.22 -2.38 -16.84
CA ILE A 33 0.60 -2.68 -15.53
C ILE A 33 1.29 -1.88 -14.43
N ALA A 34 2.61 -1.70 -14.53
CA ALA A 34 3.34 -0.90 -13.55
C ALA A 34 2.82 0.54 -13.52
N VAL A 35 2.55 1.13 -14.68
CA VAL A 35 1.99 2.48 -14.76
C VAL A 35 0.61 2.53 -14.12
N GLU A 36 -0.24 1.57 -14.43
CA GLU A 36 -1.59 1.53 -13.85
C GLU A 36 -1.54 1.32 -12.33
N MET A 37 -0.64 0.47 -11.88
CA MET A 37 -0.43 0.27 -10.45
C MET A 37 -0.01 1.57 -9.76
N GLN A 38 0.90 2.33 -10.37
CA GLN A 38 1.33 3.60 -9.79
C GLN A 38 0.18 4.59 -9.66
N LYS A 39 -0.74 4.59 -10.61
CA LYS A 39 -1.92 5.44 -10.52
C LYS A 39 -2.78 5.07 -9.32
N VAL A 40 -2.98 3.78 -9.10
CA VAL A 40 -3.74 3.33 -7.95
C VAL A 40 -3.03 3.74 -6.66
N LEU A 41 -1.72 3.53 -6.59
CA LEU A 41 -0.96 3.90 -5.39
C LEU A 41 -1.03 5.41 -5.12
N SER A 42 -1.03 6.22 -6.18
CA SER A 42 -1.17 7.67 -6.02
C SER A 42 -2.54 8.05 -5.46
N ASP A 43 -3.57 7.35 -5.86
CA ASP A 43 -4.92 7.61 -5.33
C ASP A 43 -5.04 7.29 -3.86
N PHE A 44 -4.16 6.45 -3.34
CA PHE A 44 -4.16 6.06 -1.93
C PHE A 44 -2.94 6.57 -1.17
N ALA A 45 -2.31 7.62 -1.70
CA ALA A 45 -1.10 8.18 -1.07
C ALA A 45 -1.36 8.64 0.35
N ASP A 46 -2.59 9.02 0.67
CA ASP A 46 -2.93 9.48 2.02
C ASP A 46 -2.81 8.39 3.09
N ILE A 47 -2.93 7.12 2.70
CA ILE A 47 -2.82 6.03 3.67
C ILE A 47 -1.50 5.25 3.55
N ILE A 48 -0.70 5.51 2.52
CA ILE A 48 0.59 4.83 2.36
C ILE A 48 1.64 5.65 3.07
N ILE A 49 2.12 5.13 4.20
CA ILE A 49 3.08 5.88 5.03
C ILE A 49 4.51 5.41 4.82
N GLY A 50 4.71 4.31 4.16
CA GLY A 50 6.05 3.84 3.83
C GLY A 50 6.01 2.96 2.60
N ARG A 51 7.09 2.94 1.86
CA ARG A 51 7.15 2.21 0.62
C ARG A 51 8.58 1.81 0.31
N MET A 52 8.76 0.57 -0.12
CA MET A 52 10.06 0.07 -0.55
C MET A 52 9.88 -0.79 -1.77
N GLY A 53 10.68 -0.51 -2.81
CA GLY A 53 10.67 -1.31 -4.02
C GLY A 53 12.02 -1.96 -4.22
N VAL A 54 12.00 -3.24 -4.57
CA VAL A 54 13.21 -4.00 -4.86
C VAL A 54 13.08 -4.61 -6.24
N PRO A 55 13.82 -4.10 -7.23
CA PRO A 55 13.77 -4.65 -8.58
C PRO A 55 14.54 -5.97 -8.65
N ARG A 56 13.95 -6.94 -9.31
CA ARG A 56 14.59 -8.22 -9.58
C ARG A 56 14.51 -8.49 -11.08
N GLU A 57 15.25 -9.46 -11.55
CA GLU A 57 15.31 -9.76 -12.98
C GLU A 57 13.95 -10.13 -13.57
N GLU A 58 13.21 -10.95 -12.86
CA GLU A 58 11.94 -11.47 -13.37
C GLU A 58 10.72 -10.75 -12.81
N ALA A 59 10.92 -9.98 -11.75
CA ALA A 59 9.79 -9.35 -11.08
C ALA A 59 10.28 -8.21 -10.21
N ASN A 60 9.37 -7.32 -9.87
CA ASN A 60 9.63 -6.28 -8.88
C ASN A 60 8.83 -6.58 -7.64
N ALA A 61 9.49 -6.49 -6.50
CA ALA A 61 8.85 -6.68 -5.22
C ALA A 61 8.65 -5.32 -4.57
N ILE A 62 7.44 -5.05 -4.10
CA ILE A 62 7.11 -3.77 -3.49
C ILE A 62 6.45 -4.05 -2.15
N ALA A 63 6.91 -3.36 -1.13
CA ALA A 63 6.29 -3.43 0.18
C ALA A 63 5.72 -2.06 0.53
N LEU A 64 4.50 -2.05 1.01
CA LEU A 64 3.84 -0.83 1.46
C LEU A 64 3.51 -0.97 2.94
N ILE A 65 3.76 0.10 3.67
CA ILE A 65 3.24 0.22 5.03
C ILE A 65 2.07 1.17 4.94
N VAL A 66 0.92 0.74 5.39
CA VAL A 66 -0.31 1.54 5.30
C VAL A 66 -0.87 1.83 6.68
N GLU A 67 -1.44 2.99 6.82
CA GLU A 67 -2.14 3.39 8.03
C GLU A 67 -3.42 4.07 7.60
N GLY A 68 -4.54 3.44 7.90
CA GLY A 68 -5.82 3.98 7.48
C GLY A 68 -6.98 3.20 8.04
N THR A 69 -8.18 3.61 7.67
CA THR A 69 -9.38 2.89 8.06
C THR A 69 -9.44 1.56 7.33
N GLN A 70 -10.17 0.62 7.90
CA GLN A 70 -10.36 -0.69 7.28
C GLN A 70 -10.94 -0.53 5.86
N GLU A 71 -11.85 0.40 5.69
CA GLU A 71 -12.48 0.65 4.39
C GLU A 71 -11.47 1.11 3.34
N ARG A 72 -10.60 2.04 3.73
CA ARG A 72 -9.60 2.56 2.79
C ARG A 72 -8.57 1.51 2.42
N ILE A 73 -8.13 0.74 3.41
CA ILE A 73 -7.17 -0.33 3.16
C ILE A 73 -7.79 -1.40 2.24
N SER A 74 -9.03 -1.77 2.51
CA SER A 74 -9.72 -2.74 1.68
C SER A 74 -9.93 -2.23 0.25
N ALA A 75 -10.20 -0.95 0.10
CA ALA A 75 -10.35 -0.35 -1.22
C ALA A 75 -9.03 -0.42 -2.00
N LEU A 76 -7.91 -0.15 -1.33
CA LEU A 76 -6.60 -0.24 -1.98
C LEU A 76 -6.30 -1.66 -2.42
N THR A 77 -6.42 -2.62 -1.53
CA THR A 77 -6.10 -4.01 -1.85
C THR A 77 -7.06 -4.57 -2.89
N GLY A 78 -8.33 -4.15 -2.86
CA GLY A 78 -9.30 -4.55 -3.85
C GLY A 78 -8.97 -4.06 -5.25
N LYS A 79 -8.54 -2.80 -5.37
CA LYS A 79 -8.14 -2.26 -6.66
C LYS A 79 -6.89 -2.91 -7.20
N LEU A 80 -5.91 -3.15 -6.33
CA LEU A 80 -4.69 -3.83 -6.74
C LEU A 80 -4.97 -5.28 -7.13
N GLY A 81 -5.91 -5.91 -6.46
CA GLY A 81 -6.26 -7.30 -6.74
C GLY A 81 -6.91 -7.53 -8.09
N ARG A 82 -7.35 -6.46 -8.77
CA ARG A 82 -7.92 -6.58 -10.11
C ARG A 82 -6.88 -6.84 -11.19
N PHE A 83 -5.62 -6.55 -10.91
CA PHE A 83 -4.55 -6.76 -11.88
C PHE A 83 -4.10 -8.22 -11.82
N GLU A 84 -4.27 -8.93 -12.91
CA GLU A 84 -3.88 -10.34 -12.96
C GLU A 84 -2.38 -10.54 -12.82
N SER A 85 -1.59 -9.58 -13.27
CA SER A 85 -0.14 -9.66 -13.22
C SER A 85 0.44 -9.39 -11.85
N LEU A 86 -0.37 -8.92 -10.91
CA LEU A 86 0.09 -8.61 -9.57
C LEU A 86 -0.23 -9.76 -8.63
N HIS A 87 0.77 -10.14 -7.85
CA HIS A 87 0.58 -11.06 -6.74
C HIS A 87 0.59 -10.23 -5.47
N ILE A 88 -0.51 -10.25 -4.74
CA ILE A 88 -0.70 -9.36 -3.60
C ILE A 88 -1.06 -10.15 -2.37
N LYS A 89 -0.42 -9.83 -1.27
CA LYS A 89 -0.79 -10.31 0.05
C LYS A 89 -0.75 -9.14 1.01
N SER A 90 -1.68 -9.11 1.91
CA SER A 90 -1.71 -8.07 2.92
C SER A 90 -1.85 -8.67 4.30
N ALA A 91 -1.22 -8.02 5.26
CA ALA A 91 -1.33 -8.38 6.66
C ALA A 91 -1.73 -7.11 7.40
N ILE A 92 -2.96 -7.07 7.84
CA ILE A 92 -3.49 -5.91 8.54
C ILE A 92 -3.58 -6.25 10.01
N THR A 93 -2.91 -5.45 10.82
CA THR A 93 -2.91 -5.70 12.25
C THR A 93 -4.21 -5.20 12.86
N SER A 94 -4.51 -5.71 14.05
CA SER A 94 -5.63 -5.19 14.83
C SER A 94 -5.20 -3.99 15.69
N PHE A 95 -3.94 -3.59 15.56
CA PHE A 95 -3.43 -2.46 16.31
C PHE A 95 -4.05 -1.17 15.79
N GLU A 96 -4.71 -0.45 16.65
CA GLU A 96 -5.38 0.79 16.31
C GLU A 96 -4.58 1.99 16.80
N VAL A 97 -4.50 2.98 15.96
CA VAL A 97 -3.75 4.20 16.26
C VAL A 97 -4.66 5.40 16.33
#